data_11122c7727aaf6d097ba388db0a8de60
#
_entry.id   11122c7727aaf6d097ba388db0a8de60
#
_cell.length_a   1.000
_cell.length_b   1.000
_cell.length_c   1.000
_cell.angle_alpha   90.00
_cell.angle_beta   90.00
_cell.angle_gamma   90.00
#
_symmetry.space_group_name_H-M   'P 1'
#
loop_
_entity.id
_entity.type
_entity.pdbx_description
1 polymer ?
#
loop_
_entity_poly.entity_id
_entity_poly.type
_entity_poly.pdbx_seq_one_letter_code
_entity_poly.pdbx_strand_id
1 'polypeptide(L)'
;MDTRNHELDAAKADFYQCLGAALLAPMDEAHSAAILGGDLSRDLADLDEEIGYGLAREIEQLQTELDAIGDPQALLVLYSQLFLAPPRKVQLDAASYLDGSFNGGTVTELEQCYAENGIVRDESFHDLADHVTAQLEFIAHLYRMTAAGGSAPAISAGRFIARYPERWVIPLVADIIQVSEREALAVNPYRQLFRILEAAVLHDAESLDGPLTATERRERALDIARHRRAERAVSAAEMQEIRKRLEAQGLSTAHLDPENKDDPFAGWQAMVPPSPKR
;
A
#
# COMPACT_ATOMS: atom_id res chain seq x y z
N MET A 1 -31.10 -2.89 -13.98
CA MET A 1 -29.96 -2.34 -13.26
C MET A 1 -29.92 -0.86 -13.60
N ASP A 2 -29.77 0.02 -12.64
CA ASP A 2 -29.94 1.47 -12.84
C ASP A 2 -28.66 2.05 -13.48
N THR A 3 -28.79 2.77 -14.59
CA THR A 3 -27.69 3.40 -15.36
C THR A 3 -26.79 4.23 -14.43
N ARG A 4 -27.39 4.88 -13.45
CA ARG A 4 -26.68 5.69 -12.44
C ARG A 4 -25.69 4.88 -11.59
N ASN A 5 -25.99 3.61 -11.28
CA ASN A 5 -25.06 2.76 -10.52
C ASN A 5 -23.85 2.37 -11.38
N HIS A 6 -24.03 2.16 -12.70
CA HIS A 6 -22.91 1.87 -13.60
C HIS A 6 -21.98 3.07 -13.79
N GLU A 7 -22.53 4.29 -13.87
CA GLU A 7 -21.75 5.53 -13.93
C GLU A 7 -20.94 5.73 -12.64
N LEU A 8 -21.55 5.52 -11.48
CA LEU A 8 -20.89 5.62 -10.19
C LEU A 8 -19.75 4.59 -10.06
N ASP A 9 -19.97 3.34 -10.48
CA ASP A 9 -18.92 2.31 -10.44
C ASP A 9 -17.77 2.67 -11.42
N ALA A 10 -18.06 3.26 -12.57
CA ALA A 10 -17.03 3.75 -13.48
C ALA A 10 -16.20 4.88 -12.87
N ALA A 11 -16.87 5.88 -12.26
CA ALA A 11 -16.18 6.97 -11.56
C ALA A 11 -15.29 6.46 -10.41
N LYS A 12 -15.76 5.49 -9.62
CA LYS A 12 -14.94 4.84 -8.59
C LYS A 12 -13.73 4.12 -9.17
N ALA A 13 -13.90 3.41 -10.28
CA ALA A 13 -12.79 2.75 -10.95
C ALA A 13 -11.70 3.75 -11.35
N ASP A 14 -12.09 4.87 -11.94
CA ASP A 14 -11.16 5.90 -12.39
C ASP A 14 -10.50 6.61 -11.19
N PHE A 15 -11.23 6.83 -10.08
CA PHE A 15 -10.68 7.39 -8.85
C PHE A 15 -9.57 6.51 -8.26
N TYR A 16 -9.80 5.20 -8.12
CA TYR A 16 -8.77 4.27 -7.63
C TYR A 16 -7.59 4.14 -8.60
N GLN A 17 -7.84 4.25 -9.90
CA GLN A 17 -6.76 4.26 -10.90
C GLN A 17 -5.91 5.53 -10.79
N CYS A 18 -6.51 6.71 -10.63
CA CYS A 18 -5.78 7.96 -10.41
C CYS A 18 -4.89 7.87 -9.17
N LEU A 19 -5.42 7.35 -8.05
CA LEU A 19 -4.61 7.13 -6.84
C LEU A 19 -3.49 6.13 -7.05
N GLY A 20 -3.76 5.02 -7.76
CA GLY A 20 -2.75 4.01 -8.10
C GLY A 20 -1.61 4.62 -8.89
N ALA A 21 -1.93 5.39 -9.93
CA ALA A 21 -0.94 6.11 -10.72
C ALA A 21 -0.12 7.10 -9.88
N ALA A 22 -0.77 7.90 -9.02
CA ALA A 22 -0.10 8.88 -8.18
C ALA A 22 0.85 8.28 -7.13
N LEU A 23 0.65 7.01 -6.77
CA LEU A 23 1.49 6.27 -5.81
C LEU A 23 2.61 5.46 -6.46
N LEU A 24 2.72 5.46 -7.78
CA LEU A 24 3.91 4.96 -8.47
C LEU A 24 5.12 5.86 -8.16
N ALA A 25 6.31 5.25 -8.20
CA ALA A 25 7.53 6.03 -8.06
C ALA A 25 7.63 7.08 -9.20
N PRO A 26 7.83 8.37 -8.90
CA PRO A 26 7.84 9.44 -9.91
C PRO A 26 9.17 9.46 -10.68
N MET A 27 9.50 8.35 -11.36
CA MET A 27 10.75 8.14 -12.11
C MET A 27 10.68 8.75 -13.50
N ASP A 28 9.47 8.90 -14.06
CA ASP A 28 9.23 9.45 -15.38
C ASP A 28 8.89 10.94 -15.30
N GLU A 29 9.52 11.75 -16.16
CA GLU A 29 9.35 13.21 -16.16
C GLU A 29 7.91 13.63 -16.51
N ALA A 30 7.29 12.97 -17.49
CA ALA A 30 5.92 13.28 -17.88
C ALA A 30 4.92 12.92 -16.76
N HIS A 31 5.15 11.80 -16.09
CA HIS A 31 4.37 11.38 -14.92
C HIS A 31 4.50 12.38 -13.76
N SER A 32 5.72 12.76 -13.41
CA SER A 32 5.97 13.76 -12.36
C SER A 32 5.36 15.12 -12.72
N ALA A 33 5.44 15.53 -13.98
CA ALA A 33 4.84 16.78 -14.46
C ALA A 33 3.30 16.77 -14.36
N ALA A 34 2.65 15.64 -14.67
CA ALA A 34 1.20 15.49 -14.53
C ALA A 34 0.74 15.59 -13.05
N ILE A 35 1.51 14.98 -12.14
CA ILE A 35 1.24 15.08 -10.69
C ILE A 35 1.39 16.53 -10.22
N LEU A 36 2.50 17.18 -10.51
CA LEU A 36 2.82 18.54 -10.05
C LEU A 36 2.00 19.61 -10.77
N GLY A 37 1.59 19.38 -12.02
CA GLY A 37 0.86 20.33 -12.85
C GLY A 37 -0.61 20.55 -12.47
N GLY A 38 -1.11 19.83 -11.47
CA GLY A 38 -2.49 19.97 -10.98
C GLY A 38 -3.53 19.11 -11.73
N ASP A 39 -3.13 18.32 -12.72
CA ASP A 39 -4.05 17.42 -13.41
C ASP A 39 -4.59 16.36 -12.46
N LEU A 40 -3.72 15.76 -11.63
CA LEU A 40 -4.11 14.78 -10.61
C LEU A 40 -5.18 15.35 -9.64
N SER A 41 -4.95 16.54 -9.10
CA SER A 41 -5.87 17.14 -8.12
C SER A 41 -7.20 17.52 -8.76
N ARG A 42 -7.20 17.96 -10.03
CA ARG A 42 -8.40 18.25 -10.81
C ARG A 42 -9.21 16.98 -11.07
N ASP A 43 -8.57 15.93 -11.57
CA ASP A 43 -9.23 14.66 -11.86
C ASP A 43 -9.83 14.05 -10.58
N LEU A 44 -9.09 14.09 -9.46
CA LEU A 44 -9.61 13.62 -8.18
C LEU A 44 -10.79 14.48 -7.68
N ALA A 45 -10.78 15.80 -7.90
CA ALA A 45 -11.88 16.68 -7.48
C ALA A 45 -13.15 16.44 -8.31
N ASP A 46 -13.01 16.30 -9.62
CA ASP A 46 -14.14 16.01 -10.52
C ASP A 46 -14.77 14.65 -10.16
N LEU A 47 -13.96 13.64 -9.91
CA LEU A 47 -14.41 12.31 -9.50
C LEU A 47 -15.01 12.31 -8.09
N ASP A 48 -14.46 13.09 -7.14
CA ASP A 48 -15.03 13.23 -5.79
C ASP A 48 -16.42 13.87 -5.82
N GLU A 49 -16.63 14.87 -6.69
CA GLU A 49 -17.95 15.48 -6.89
C GLU A 49 -18.97 14.47 -7.44
N GLU A 50 -18.58 13.61 -8.39
CA GLU A 50 -19.45 12.58 -8.96
C GLU A 50 -19.78 11.46 -7.96
N ILE A 51 -18.77 11.00 -7.19
CA ILE A 51 -18.90 9.88 -6.26
C ILE A 51 -19.52 10.32 -4.92
N GLY A 52 -19.14 11.52 -4.43
CA GLY A 52 -19.62 12.07 -3.17
C GLY A 52 -18.86 11.61 -1.92
N TYR A 53 -17.55 11.38 -2.01
CA TYR A 53 -16.73 11.06 -0.82
C TYR A 53 -16.57 12.25 0.12
N GLY A 54 -16.66 13.50 -0.42
CA GLY A 54 -16.52 14.73 0.36
C GLY A 54 -15.07 15.10 0.70
N LEU A 55 -14.15 14.89 -0.24
CA LEU A 55 -12.70 15.02 -0.07
C LEU A 55 -12.13 16.36 -0.56
N ALA A 56 -12.97 17.33 -0.89
CA ALA A 56 -12.57 18.60 -1.48
C ALA A 56 -11.42 19.28 -0.70
N ARG A 57 -11.47 19.26 0.64
CA ARG A 57 -10.45 19.87 1.51
C ARG A 57 -9.10 19.11 1.42
N GLU A 58 -9.13 17.80 1.45
CA GLU A 58 -7.95 16.94 1.36
C GLU A 58 -7.27 17.08 0.01
N ILE A 59 -8.05 17.21 -1.07
CA ILE A 59 -7.57 17.41 -2.44
C ILE A 59 -6.97 18.81 -2.61
N GLU A 60 -7.59 19.85 -2.07
CA GLU A 60 -7.03 21.22 -2.05
C GLU A 60 -5.70 21.27 -1.29
N GLN A 61 -5.63 20.56 -0.16
CA GLN A 61 -4.40 20.47 0.61
C GLN A 61 -3.31 19.67 -0.12
N LEU A 62 -3.68 18.60 -0.84
CA LEU A 62 -2.76 17.87 -1.72
C LEU A 62 -2.14 18.81 -2.74
N GLN A 63 -2.95 19.60 -3.48
CA GLN A 63 -2.45 20.55 -4.46
C GLN A 63 -1.53 21.58 -3.83
N THR A 64 -1.89 22.12 -2.68
CA THR A 64 -1.06 23.10 -1.95
C THR A 64 0.32 22.50 -1.62
N GLU A 65 0.39 21.24 -1.20
CA GLU A 65 1.65 20.58 -0.87
C GLU A 65 2.45 20.22 -2.14
N LEU A 66 1.78 19.86 -3.25
CA LEU A 66 2.42 19.63 -4.55
C LEU A 66 3.03 20.93 -5.11
N ASP A 67 2.31 22.05 -5.03
CA ASP A 67 2.80 23.37 -5.43
C ASP A 67 4.04 23.79 -4.61
N ALA A 68 4.05 23.45 -3.33
CA ALA A 68 5.18 23.73 -2.46
C ALA A 68 6.42 22.87 -2.77
N ILE A 69 6.25 21.67 -3.28
CA ILE A 69 7.33 20.82 -3.82
C ILE A 69 7.85 21.43 -5.13
N GLY A 70 6.96 21.69 -6.10
CA GLY A 70 7.20 22.41 -7.35
C GLY A 70 8.27 21.86 -8.31
N ASP A 71 8.99 20.81 -7.90
CA ASP A 71 10.14 20.23 -8.62
C ASP A 71 10.06 18.71 -8.67
N PRO A 72 10.09 18.08 -9.88
CA PRO A 72 10.09 16.62 -10.05
C PRO A 72 11.19 15.90 -9.28
N GLN A 73 12.39 16.47 -9.23
CA GLN A 73 13.51 15.88 -8.50
C GLN A 73 13.25 15.88 -6.98
N ALA A 74 12.67 16.95 -6.44
CA ALA A 74 12.32 17.02 -5.02
C ALA A 74 11.22 16.01 -4.66
N LEU A 75 10.23 15.82 -5.55
CA LEU A 75 9.19 14.80 -5.38
C LEU A 75 9.78 13.38 -5.34
N LEU A 76 10.69 13.06 -6.27
CA LEU A 76 11.39 11.76 -6.32
C LEU A 76 12.27 11.54 -5.08
N VAL A 77 12.98 12.56 -4.62
CA VAL A 77 13.79 12.48 -3.39
C VAL A 77 12.90 12.18 -2.18
N LEU A 78 11.78 12.87 -2.04
CA LEU A 78 10.82 12.63 -0.95
C LEU A 78 10.25 11.20 -1.02
N TYR A 79 9.84 10.74 -2.20
CA TYR A 79 9.37 9.36 -2.41
C TYR A 79 10.42 8.35 -1.98
N SER A 80 11.65 8.54 -2.45
CA SER A 80 12.76 7.65 -2.12
C SER A 80 13.06 7.61 -0.63
N GLN A 81 13.04 8.75 0.04
CA GLN A 81 13.26 8.85 1.49
C GLN A 81 12.17 8.16 2.33
N LEU A 82 10.93 8.20 1.86
CA LEU A 82 9.80 7.60 2.57
C LEU A 82 9.70 6.09 2.34
N PHE A 83 9.85 5.65 1.08
CA PHE A 83 9.41 4.32 0.66
C PHE A 83 10.53 3.39 0.17
N LEU A 84 11.68 3.93 -0.26
CA LEU A 84 12.72 3.11 -0.90
C LEU A 84 14.00 3.01 -0.07
N ALA A 85 14.46 4.10 0.56
CA ALA A 85 15.74 4.15 1.25
C ALA A 85 15.74 3.23 2.51
N PRO A 86 16.73 2.32 2.63
CA PRO A 86 16.82 1.45 3.81
C PRO A 86 17.27 2.23 5.07
N PRO A 87 16.71 1.94 6.26
CA PRO A 87 15.50 1.15 6.45
C PRO A 87 14.26 1.93 5.95
N ARG A 88 13.39 1.26 5.19
CA ARG A 88 12.16 1.89 4.68
C ARG A 88 11.36 2.48 5.84
N LYS A 89 10.99 3.74 5.73
CA LYS A 89 10.25 4.45 6.79
C LYS A 89 8.77 4.08 6.80
N VAL A 90 8.19 3.87 5.61
CA VAL A 90 6.81 3.44 5.40
C VAL A 90 6.83 2.31 4.37
N GLN A 91 6.08 1.25 4.63
CA GLN A 91 5.97 0.11 3.71
C GLN A 91 4.76 0.31 2.79
N LEU A 92 4.94 0.01 1.49
CA LEU A 92 3.85 0.05 0.51
C LEU A 92 3.26 -1.34 0.24
N ASP A 93 3.74 -2.36 0.94
CA ASP A 93 3.38 -3.76 0.77
C ASP A 93 2.44 -4.19 1.91
N ALA A 94 1.26 -4.70 1.57
CA ALA A 94 0.22 -5.08 2.54
C ALA A 94 0.67 -6.18 3.51
N ALA A 95 1.46 -7.16 3.06
CA ALA A 95 1.96 -8.25 3.89
C ALA A 95 2.80 -7.74 5.07
N SER A 96 3.50 -6.62 4.91
CA SER A 96 4.22 -5.96 6.00
C SER A 96 3.31 -5.57 7.17
N TYR A 97 2.07 -5.20 6.89
CA TYR A 97 1.05 -4.85 7.89
C TYR A 97 0.21 -6.05 8.33
N LEU A 98 -0.15 -6.93 7.40
CA LEU A 98 -1.08 -8.04 7.64
C LEU A 98 -0.37 -9.28 8.21
N ASP A 99 0.79 -9.64 7.67
CA ASP A 99 1.52 -10.85 8.07
C ASP A 99 2.76 -10.54 8.94
N GLY A 100 3.21 -9.31 8.88
CA GLY A 100 4.40 -8.91 9.61
C GLY A 100 5.71 -9.26 8.94
N SER A 101 5.66 -9.74 7.73
CA SER A 101 6.81 -10.13 6.93
C SER A 101 6.61 -9.71 5.49
N PHE A 102 7.69 -9.41 4.83
CA PHE A 102 7.73 -9.27 3.38
C PHE A 102 7.48 -10.66 2.77
N ASN A 103 6.58 -10.75 1.79
CA ASN A 103 6.23 -12.02 1.13
C ASN A 103 5.55 -13.05 2.06
N GLY A 104 4.59 -12.61 2.89
CA GLY A 104 3.76 -13.47 3.73
C GLY A 104 2.61 -14.16 2.98
N GLY A 105 1.74 -14.85 3.73
CA GLY A 105 0.57 -15.56 3.18
C GLY A 105 -0.40 -14.64 2.41
N THR A 106 -0.48 -13.37 2.78
CA THR A 106 -1.29 -12.36 2.07
C THR A 106 -0.94 -12.24 0.59
N VAL A 107 0.34 -12.35 0.21
CA VAL A 107 0.75 -12.29 -1.21
C VAL A 107 0.08 -13.40 -2.01
N THR A 108 0.16 -14.65 -1.53
CA THR A 108 -0.44 -15.80 -2.19
C THR A 108 -1.97 -15.70 -2.26
N GLU A 109 -2.61 -15.20 -1.19
CA GLU A 109 -4.06 -14.97 -1.18
C GLU A 109 -4.49 -13.92 -2.21
N LEU A 110 -3.71 -12.84 -2.37
CA LEU A 110 -3.99 -11.81 -3.36
C LEU A 110 -3.78 -12.32 -4.78
N GLU A 111 -2.69 -13.05 -5.05
CA GLU A 111 -2.46 -13.68 -6.37
C GLU A 111 -3.60 -14.60 -6.77
N GLN A 112 -4.08 -15.43 -5.83
CA GLN A 112 -5.25 -16.27 -6.07
C GLN A 112 -6.50 -15.45 -6.35
N CYS A 113 -6.77 -14.41 -5.56
CA CYS A 113 -7.91 -13.52 -5.73
C CYS A 113 -7.88 -12.82 -7.11
N TYR A 114 -6.73 -12.39 -7.57
CA TYR A 114 -6.56 -11.79 -8.89
C TYR A 114 -6.84 -12.80 -10.00
N ALA A 115 -6.30 -14.00 -9.90
CA ALA A 115 -6.52 -15.07 -10.87
C ALA A 115 -8.00 -15.48 -10.98
N GLU A 116 -8.71 -15.57 -9.85
CA GLU A 116 -10.16 -15.87 -9.80
C GLU A 116 -11.01 -14.81 -10.50
N ASN A 117 -10.50 -13.57 -10.64
CA ASN A 117 -11.14 -12.46 -11.34
C ASN A 117 -10.54 -12.20 -12.74
N GLY A 118 -9.81 -13.17 -13.29
CA GLY A 118 -9.31 -13.13 -14.67
C GLY A 118 -8.04 -12.29 -14.88
N ILE A 119 -7.40 -11.84 -13.81
CA ILE A 119 -6.11 -11.14 -13.90
C ILE A 119 -4.98 -12.15 -13.82
N VAL A 120 -4.17 -12.18 -14.86
CA VAL A 120 -2.94 -12.97 -14.92
C VAL A 120 -1.76 -12.00 -14.80
N ARG A 121 -0.83 -12.31 -13.91
CA ARG A 121 0.39 -11.53 -13.75
C ARG A 121 1.17 -11.49 -15.07
N ASP A 122 1.46 -10.28 -15.54
CA ASP A 122 2.39 -10.09 -16.65
C ASP A 122 3.82 -10.33 -16.19
N GLU A 123 4.66 -10.97 -17.01
CA GLU A 123 6.07 -11.25 -16.69
C GLU A 123 6.90 -9.96 -16.52
N SER A 124 6.46 -8.85 -17.10
CA SER A 124 7.08 -7.52 -16.94
C SER A 124 6.71 -6.82 -15.64
N PHE A 125 5.71 -7.32 -14.89
CA PHE A 125 5.32 -6.74 -13.61
C PHE A 125 6.30 -7.21 -12.52
N HIS A 126 7.13 -6.29 -12.04
CA HIS A 126 8.22 -6.58 -11.11
C HIS A 126 7.83 -6.39 -9.63
N ASP A 127 6.73 -5.69 -9.35
CA ASP A 127 6.26 -5.50 -7.98
C ASP A 127 5.52 -6.73 -7.44
N LEU A 128 5.42 -6.83 -6.12
CA LEU A 128 4.66 -7.89 -5.47
C LEU A 128 3.16 -7.66 -5.64
N ALA A 129 2.40 -8.75 -5.64
CA ALA A 129 0.93 -8.70 -5.75
C ALA A 129 0.26 -7.90 -4.63
N ASP A 130 0.93 -7.73 -3.50
CA ASP A 130 0.45 -6.99 -2.32
C ASP A 130 0.88 -5.52 -2.28
N HIS A 131 1.62 -5.04 -3.31
CA HIS A 131 1.95 -3.63 -3.42
C HIS A 131 0.69 -2.75 -3.55
N VAL A 132 0.72 -1.55 -2.98
CA VAL A 132 -0.44 -0.64 -2.97
C VAL A 132 -1.03 -0.41 -4.36
N THR A 133 -0.20 -0.13 -5.35
CA THR A 133 -0.63 0.15 -6.73
C THR A 133 -1.35 -1.03 -7.36
N ALA A 134 -0.84 -2.26 -7.18
CA ALA A 134 -1.47 -3.48 -7.68
C ALA A 134 -2.88 -3.68 -7.08
N GLN A 135 -3.05 -3.43 -5.79
CA GLN A 135 -4.36 -3.52 -5.15
C GLN A 135 -5.33 -2.44 -5.63
N LEU A 136 -4.85 -1.19 -5.86
CA LEU A 136 -5.69 -0.10 -6.37
C LEU A 136 -6.13 -0.36 -7.82
N GLU A 137 -5.23 -0.85 -8.66
CA GLU A 137 -5.56 -1.29 -10.03
C GLU A 137 -6.58 -2.43 -10.02
N PHE A 138 -6.46 -3.37 -9.08
CA PHE A 138 -7.43 -4.44 -8.94
C PHE A 138 -8.79 -3.95 -8.46
N ILE A 139 -8.87 -3.00 -7.53
CA ILE A 139 -10.14 -2.36 -7.14
C ILE A 139 -10.79 -1.68 -8.35
N ALA A 140 -10.01 -0.92 -9.12
CA ALA A 140 -10.48 -0.29 -10.34
C ALA A 140 -11.02 -1.31 -11.35
N HIS A 141 -10.33 -2.45 -11.52
CA HIS A 141 -10.78 -3.56 -12.37
C HIS A 141 -12.13 -4.12 -11.90
N LEU A 142 -12.31 -4.39 -10.61
CA LEU A 142 -13.56 -4.92 -10.05
C LEU A 142 -14.74 -3.97 -10.28
N TYR A 143 -14.53 -2.66 -10.07
CA TYR A 143 -15.55 -1.65 -10.37
C TYR A 143 -15.87 -1.59 -11.87
N ARG A 144 -14.87 -1.65 -12.75
CA ARG A 144 -15.11 -1.70 -14.21
C ARG A 144 -15.90 -2.92 -14.65
N MET A 145 -15.60 -4.10 -14.08
CA MET A 145 -16.40 -5.30 -14.36
C MET A 145 -17.88 -5.09 -13.99
N THR A 146 -18.13 -4.45 -12.83
CA THR A 146 -19.51 -4.16 -12.39
C THR A 146 -20.17 -3.12 -13.30
N ALA A 147 -19.47 -2.04 -13.64
CA ALA A 147 -19.95 -0.98 -14.54
C ALA A 147 -20.27 -1.49 -15.94
N ALA A 148 -19.52 -2.45 -16.45
CA ALA A 148 -19.75 -3.04 -17.78
C ALA A 148 -21.01 -3.93 -17.84
N GLY A 149 -21.61 -4.30 -16.71
CA GLY A 149 -22.82 -5.12 -16.65
C GLY A 149 -22.65 -6.55 -17.19
N GLY A 150 -21.42 -7.05 -17.28
CA GLY A 150 -21.07 -8.39 -17.73
C GLY A 150 -21.20 -9.46 -16.62
N SER A 151 -20.32 -10.44 -16.64
CA SER A 151 -20.24 -11.43 -15.57
C SER A 151 -19.84 -10.75 -14.26
N ALA A 152 -20.55 -11.06 -13.18
CA ALA A 152 -20.20 -10.56 -11.86
C ALA A 152 -18.79 -11.01 -11.47
N PRO A 153 -17.97 -10.15 -10.85
CA PRO A 153 -16.67 -10.55 -10.34
C PRO A 153 -16.82 -11.61 -9.24
N ALA A 154 -15.82 -12.45 -9.05
CA ALA A 154 -15.82 -13.49 -8.01
C ALA A 154 -15.86 -12.89 -6.59
N ILE A 155 -15.35 -11.66 -6.45
CA ILE A 155 -15.45 -10.85 -5.24
C ILE A 155 -15.89 -9.43 -5.62
N SER A 156 -16.82 -8.80 -4.85
CA SER A 156 -17.14 -7.39 -5.05
C SER A 156 -15.99 -6.49 -4.63
N ALA A 157 -15.87 -5.29 -5.25
CA ALA A 157 -14.88 -4.29 -4.85
C ALA A 157 -14.96 -3.97 -3.36
N GLY A 158 -16.16 -3.74 -2.82
CA GLY A 158 -16.36 -3.45 -1.40
C GLY A 158 -15.91 -4.57 -0.46
N ARG A 159 -16.13 -5.83 -0.83
CA ARG A 159 -15.62 -6.99 -0.07
C ARG A 159 -14.11 -7.12 -0.13
N PHE A 160 -13.53 -6.91 -1.30
CA PHE A 160 -12.07 -6.92 -1.45
C PHE A 160 -11.45 -5.82 -0.58
N ILE A 161 -11.99 -4.60 -0.65
CA ILE A 161 -11.54 -3.46 0.16
C ILE A 161 -11.59 -3.78 1.65
N ALA A 162 -12.71 -4.32 2.13
CA ALA A 162 -12.88 -4.69 3.53
C ALA A 162 -11.93 -5.81 3.99
N ARG A 163 -11.61 -6.76 3.09
CA ARG A 163 -10.74 -7.89 3.42
C ARG A 163 -9.26 -7.51 3.48
N TYR A 164 -8.80 -6.61 2.61
CA TYR A 164 -7.38 -6.28 2.47
C TYR A 164 -7.10 -4.78 2.70
N PRO A 165 -7.42 -3.83 1.82
CA PRO A 165 -7.05 -2.42 1.96
C PRO A 165 -7.45 -1.78 3.29
N GLU A 166 -8.66 -1.96 3.76
CA GLU A 166 -9.12 -1.38 5.04
C GLU A 166 -8.21 -1.76 6.21
N ARG A 167 -7.66 -2.97 6.20
CA ARG A 167 -6.88 -3.52 7.31
C ARG A 167 -5.43 -3.05 7.35
N TRP A 168 -4.91 -2.54 6.23
CA TRP A 168 -3.51 -2.13 6.16
C TRP A 168 -3.32 -0.66 5.75
N VAL A 169 -4.23 -0.05 4.98
CA VAL A 169 -4.15 1.38 4.62
C VAL A 169 -4.23 2.25 5.87
N ILE A 170 -5.14 1.94 6.80
CA ILE A 170 -5.29 2.70 8.04
C ILE A 170 -4.00 2.74 8.88
N PRO A 171 -3.34 1.61 9.22
CA PRO A 171 -2.06 1.66 9.90
C PRO A 171 -0.93 2.28 9.07
N LEU A 172 -0.94 2.16 7.74
CA LEU A 172 0.01 2.87 6.87
C LEU A 172 -0.15 4.39 7.00
N VAL A 173 -1.39 4.91 6.99
CA VAL A 173 -1.66 6.34 7.20
C VAL A 173 -1.13 6.80 8.56
N ALA A 174 -1.30 6.02 9.60
CA ALA A 174 -0.74 6.32 10.91
C ALA A 174 0.81 6.39 10.87
N ASP A 175 1.45 5.48 10.13
CA ASP A 175 2.90 5.45 9.98
C ASP A 175 3.43 6.67 9.22
N ILE A 176 2.80 7.05 8.11
CA ILE A 176 3.27 8.20 7.32
C ILE A 176 3.07 9.52 8.09
N ILE A 177 2.02 9.65 8.90
CA ILE A 177 1.82 10.78 9.80
C ILE A 177 2.95 10.82 10.84
N GLN A 178 3.21 9.72 11.53
CA GLN A 178 4.27 9.62 12.54
C GLN A 178 5.66 9.91 11.95
N VAL A 179 5.95 9.40 10.74
CA VAL A 179 7.20 9.69 10.04
C VAL A 179 7.29 11.17 9.69
N SER A 180 6.22 11.78 9.20
CA SER A 180 6.20 13.21 8.86
C SER A 180 6.49 14.08 10.08
N GLU A 181 5.92 13.75 11.24
CA GLU A 181 6.16 14.46 12.50
C GLU A 181 7.60 14.27 13.00
N ARG A 182 8.09 13.04 13.03
CA ARG A 182 9.44 12.70 13.50
C ARG A 182 10.53 13.36 12.66
N GLU A 183 10.36 13.37 11.34
CA GLU A 183 11.33 13.95 10.38
C GLU A 183 11.09 15.46 10.15
N ALA A 184 10.10 16.05 10.84
CA ALA A 184 9.69 17.44 10.68
C ALA A 184 9.40 17.83 9.21
N LEU A 185 8.75 16.93 8.46
CA LEU A 185 8.38 17.17 7.07
C LEU A 185 7.20 18.14 7.01
N ALA A 186 7.49 19.41 6.77
CA ALA A 186 6.47 20.46 6.66
C ALA A 186 5.56 20.22 5.44
N VAL A 187 6.11 19.68 4.35
CA VAL A 187 5.43 19.38 3.09
C VAL A 187 5.57 17.88 2.81
N ASN A 188 4.45 17.17 2.67
CA ASN A 188 4.43 15.75 2.33
C ASN A 188 3.13 15.38 1.58
N PRO A 189 3.06 15.57 0.25
CA PRO A 189 1.87 15.29 -0.53
C PRO A 189 1.44 13.81 -0.46
N TYR A 190 2.37 12.87 -0.23
CA TYR A 190 2.03 11.46 -0.04
C TYR A 190 1.19 11.23 1.21
N ARG A 191 1.37 12.04 2.27
CA ARG A 191 0.49 12.01 3.45
C ARG A 191 -0.96 12.34 3.07
N GLN A 192 -1.18 13.31 2.18
CA GLN A 192 -2.52 13.67 1.72
C GLN A 192 -3.10 12.61 0.80
N LEU A 193 -2.31 12.08 -0.14
CA LEU A 193 -2.73 10.97 -1.01
C LEU A 193 -3.21 9.77 -0.19
N PHE A 194 -2.48 9.38 0.85
CA PHE A 194 -2.91 8.26 1.70
C PHE A 194 -4.10 8.59 2.59
N ARG A 195 -4.32 9.84 2.99
CA ARG A 195 -5.56 10.25 3.67
C ARG A 195 -6.77 10.19 2.75
N ILE A 196 -6.62 10.61 1.49
CA ILE A 196 -7.64 10.49 0.46
C ILE A 196 -7.97 9.00 0.25
N LEU A 197 -6.96 8.15 0.13
CA LEU A 197 -7.13 6.72 0.00
C LEU A 197 -7.82 6.10 1.23
N GLU A 198 -7.43 6.47 2.45
CA GLU A 198 -8.07 5.99 3.70
C GLU A 198 -9.56 6.32 3.71
N ALA A 199 -9.93 7.54 3.34
CA ALA A 199 -11.33 7.96 3.32
C ALA A 199 -12.15 7.20 2.27
N ALA A 200 -11.63 7.02 1.05
CA ALA A 200 -12.28 6.22 0.02
C ALA A 200 -12.44 4.75 0.44
N VAL A 201 -11.40 4.15 1.00
CA VAL A 201 -11.43 2.78 1.53
C VAL A 201 -12.48 2.62 2.63
N LEU A 202 -12.55 3.56 3.57
CA LEU A 202 -13.56 3.53 4.65
C LEU A 202 -14.99 3.74 4.14
N HIS A 203 -15.16 4.50 3.05
CA HIS A 203 -16.47 4.71 2.44
C HIS A 203 -16.94 3.47 1.67
N ASP A 204 -16.04 2.84 0.91
CA ASP A 204 -16.39 1.79 -0.05
C ASP A 204 -16.33 0.37 0.54
N ALA A 205 -15.66 0.16 1.67
CA ALA A 205 -15.58 -1.15 2.28
C ALA A 205 -16.95 -1.67 2.72
N GLU A 206 -17.33 -2.84 2.25
CA GLU A 206 -18.51 -3.54 2.76
C GLU A 206 -18.26 -3.98 4.20
N SER A 207 -19.24 -3.78 5.07
CA SER A 207 -19.13 -4.24 6.45
C SER A 207 -19.19 -5.77 6.51
N LEU A 208 -18.08 -6.41 6.89
CA LEU A 208 -18.00 -7.86 7.04
C LEU A 208 -18.54 -8.35 8.39
N ASP A 209 -18.52 -7.49 9.41
CA ASP A 209 -18.83 -7.82 10.81
C ASP A 209 -20.05 -7.07 11.37
N GLY A 210 -20.91 -6.55 10.49
CA GLY A 210 -22.08 -5.74 10.88
C GLY A 210 -21.84 -4.23 10.73
N PRO A 211 -22.83 -3.38 11.06
CA PRO A 211 -22.79 -1.95 10.81
C PRO A 211 -21.84 -1.25 11.79
N LEU A 212 -20.58 -1.07 11.39
CA LEU A 212 -19.61 -0.25 12.10
C LEU A 212 -19.47 1.11 11.42
N THR A 213 -19.32 2.16 12.21
CA THR A 213 -18.98 3.49 11.70
C THR A 213 -17.54 3.53 11.20
N ALA A 214 -17.20 4.50 10.34
CA ALA A 214 -15.83 4.69 9.87
C ALA A 214 -14.82 4.87 11.04
N THR A 215 -15.23 5.57 12.10
CA THR A 215 -14.41 5.75 13.29
C THR A 215 -14.13 4.41 14.00
N GLU A 216 -15.16 3.59 14.24
CA GLU A 216 -14.98 2.29 14.87
C GLU A 216 -14.12 1.35 14.03
N ARG A 217 -14.28 1.36 12.72
CA ARG A 217 -13.44 0.56 11.81
C ARG A 217 -11.97 1.01 11.86
N ARG A 218 -11.74 2.33 11.88
CA ARG A 218 -10.41 2.90 12.01
C ARG A 218 -9.76 2.53 13.34
N GLU A 219 -10.46 2.67 14.45
CA GLU A 219 -9.96 2.29 15.77
C GLU A 219 -9.61 0.82 15.84
N ARG A 220 -10.50 -0.04 15.32
CA ARG A 220 -10.27 -1.49 15.26
C ARG A 220 -9.03 -1.86 14.44
N ALA A 221 -8.82 -1.26 13.27
CA ALA A 221 -7.66 -1.52 12.44
C ALA A 221 -6.36 -1.10 13.13
N LEU A 222 -6.36 0.05 13.80
CA LEU A 222 -5.21 0.52 14.59
C LEU A 222 -4.94 -0.36 15.81
N ASP A 223 -5.96 -0.88 16.48
CA ASP A 223 -5.80 -1.81 17.59
C ASP A 223 -5.17 -3.12 17.15
N ILE A 224 -5.64 -3.70 16.06
CA ILE A 224 -5.06 -4.92 15.47
C ILE A 224 -3.59 -4.68 15.10
N ALA A 225 -3.27 -3.56 14.46
CA ALA A 225 -1.90 -3.22 14.09
C ALA A 225 -1.00 -3.06 15.33
N ARG A 226 -1.50 -2.43 16.39
CA ARG A 226 -0.76 -2.30 17.67
C ARG A 226 -0.48 -3.65 18.32
N HIS A 227 -1.46 -4.54 18.38
CA HIS A 227 -1.27 -5.90 18.93
C HIS A 227 -0.24 -6.68 18.13
N ARG A 228 -0.31 -6.67 16.82
CA ARG A 228 0.68 -7.33 15.95
C ARG A 228 2.09 -6.78 16.11
N ARG A 229 2.24 -5.45 16.29
CA ARG A 229 3.54 -4.84 16.57
C ARG A 229 4.09 -5.28 17.92
N ALA A 230 3.24 -5.36 18.94
CA ALA A 230 3.64 -5.84 20.27
C ALA A 230 4.08 -7.32 20.23
N GLU A 231 3.32 -8.18 19.55
CA GLU A 231 3.67 -9.58 19.35
C GLU A 231 5.03 -9.74 18.66
N ARG A 232 5.31 -8.94 17.61
CA ARG A 232 6.61 -8.93 16.92
C ARG A 232 7.75 -8.47 17.84
N ALA A 233 7.51 -7.45 18.65
CA ALA A 233 8.53 -6.95 19.59
C ALA A 233 8.90 -8.03 20.62
N VAL A 234 7.92 -8.78 21.10
CA VAL A 234 8.16 -9.94 21.98
C VAL A 234 8.94 -11.02 21.25
N SER A 235 8.53 -11.39 20.04
CA SER A 235 9.24 -12.37 19.22
C SER A 235 10.68 -11.95 18.89
N ALA A 236 10.94 -10.68 18.62
CA ALA A 236 12.28 -10.16 18.41
C ALA A 236 13.15 -10.25 19.69
N ALA A 237 12.57 -9.96 20.85
CA ALA A 237 13.26 -10.10 22.13
C ALA A 237 13.58 -11.56 22.47
N GLU A 238 12.64 -12.47 22.20
CA GLU A 238 12.86 -13.92 22.34
C GLU A 238 13.96 -14.42 21.41
N MET A 239 13.98 -13.97 20.16
CA MET A 239 15.04 -14.30 19.21
C MET A 239 16.42 -13.79 19.66
N GLN A 240 16.49 -12.58 20.24
CA GLN A 240 17.73 -12.07 20.82
C GLN A 240 18.21 -12.91 22.01
N GLU A 241 17.29 -13.37 22.85
CA GLU A 241 17.63 -14.22 23.99
C GLU A 241 18.10 -15.60 23.51
N ILE A 242 17.48 -16.20 22.51
CA ILE A 242 17.93 -17.44 21.86
C ILE A 242 19.33 -17.25 21.28
N ARG A 243 19.57 -16.14 20.56
CA ARG A 243 20.88 -15.81 20.01
C ARG A 243 21.98 -15.78 21.13
N LYS A 244 21.73 -15.06 22.21
CA LYS A 244 22.65 -14.99 23.34
C LYS A 244 22.97 -16.38 23.94
N ARG A 245 21.94 -17.23 24.04
CA ARG A 245 22.13 -18.60 24.54
C ARG A 245 22.99 -19.47 23.62
N LEU A 246 22.75 -19.36 22.29
CA LEU A 246 23.54 -20.10 21.30
C LEU A 246 25.00 -19.62 21.27
N GLU A 247 25.22 -18.30 21.31
CA GLU A 247 26.57 -17.70 21.40
C GLU A 247 27.30 -18.13 22.65
N ALA A 248 26.61 -18.18 23.78
CA ALA A 248 27.18 -18.67 25.04
C ALA A 248 27.59 -20.15 24.97
N GLN A 249 27.00 -20.93 24.08
CA GLN A 249 27.34 -22.33 23.82
C GLN A 249 28.39 -22.48 22.70
N GLY A 250 28.93 -21.37 22.17
CA GLY A 250 29.93 -21.39 21.11
C GLY A 250 29.38 -21.71 19.72
N LEU A 251 28.06 -21.63 19.55
CA LEU A 251 27.38 -21.87 18.24
C LEU A 251 27.29 -20.56 17.44
N SER A 252 27.53 -20.67 16.13
CA SER A 252 27.37 -19.52 15.22
C SER A 252 25.91 -19.13 15.07
N THR A 253 25.61 -17.86 15.24
CA THR A 253 24.26 -17.28 15.09
C THR A 253 24.12 -16.39 13.85
N ALA A 254 25.12 -16.40 12.96
CA ALA A 254 25.14 -15.55 11.76
C ALA A 254 23.91 -15.75 10.85
N HIS A 255 23.32 -16.95 10.85
CA HIS A 255 22.09 -17.28 10.12
C HIS A 255 20.80 -16.80 10.81
N LEU A 256 20.90 -16.30 12.05
CA LEU A 256 19.79 -15.76 12.83
C LEU A 256 19.82 -14.21 12.86
N ASP A 257 20.67 -13.58 12.04
CA ASP A 257 20.79 -12.14 12.03
C ASP A 257 19.55 -11.49 11.41
N PRO A 258 18.75 -10.70 12.17
CA PRO A 258 17.59 -10.02 11.65
C PRO A 258 17.96 -8.95 10.61
N GLU A 259 19.17 -8.42 10.63
CA GLU A 259 19.65 -7.49 9.59
C GLU A 259 19.93 -8.21 8.27
N ASN A 260 20.17 -9.53 8.30
CA ASN A 260 20.35 -10.34 7.10
C ASN A 260 19.03 -10.82 6.49
N LYS A 261 17.88 -10.52 7.12
CA LYS A 261 16.55 -10.80 6.55
C LYS A 261 16.12 -9.81 5.45
N ASP A 262 16.80 -8.69 5.35
CA ASP A 262 16.50 -7.64 4.37
C ASP A 262 17.31 -7.78 3.08
N ASP A 263 18.20 -8.77 2.97
CA ASP A 263 18.82 -9.16 1.71
C ASP A 263 18.22 -10.50 1.24
N PRO A 264 17.20 -10.48 0.37
CA PRO A 264 16.61 -11.70 -0.18
C PRO A 264 17.61 -12.51 -1.02
N PHE A 265 18.81 -11.97 -1.28
CA PHE A 265 19.88 -12.61 -2.07
C PHE A 265 21.08 -13.07 -1.22
N ALA A 266 21.17 -12.72 0.07
CA ALA A 266 22.27 -13.15 0.93
C ALA A 266 22.37 -14.68 1.04
N GLY A 267 21.26 -15.39 1.01
CA GLY A 267 21.20 -16.85 0.97
C GLY A 267 21.57 -17.47 -0.39
N TRP A 268 21.43 -16.72 -1.48
CA TRP A 268 21.69 -17.21 -2.84
C TRP A 268 23.17 -17.14 -3.20
N GLN A 269 23.94 -16.20 -2.67
CA GLN A 269 25.38 -16.13 -2.93
C GLN A 269 26.14 -17.34 -2.33
N ALA A 270 25.60 -17.96 -1.31
CA ALA A 270 26.18 -19.18 -0.71
C ALA A 270 25.90 -20.46 -1.52
N MET A 271 24.97 -20.44 -2.48
CA MET A 271 24.58 -21.58 -3.32
C MET A 271 25.19 -21.56 -4.73
N VAL A 272 25.94 -20.56 -5.11
CA VAL A 272 26.62 -20.53 -6.39
C VAL A 272 27.96 -21.31 -6.24
N PRO A 273 28.09 -22.48 -6.89
CA PRO A 273 29.37 -23.20 -6.86
C PRO A 273 30.44 -22.33 -7.53
N PRO A 274 31.70 -22.34 -7.02
CA PRO A 274 32.77 -21.55 -7.61
C PRO A 274 32.96 -21.96 -9.07
N SER A 275 32.99 -20.97 -9.96
CA SER A 275 33.24 -21.18 -11.39
C SER A 275 34.53 -21.98 -11.59
N PRO A 276 34.53 -23.02 -12.45
CA PRO A 276 35.74 -23.78 -12.72
C PRO A 276 36.81 -22.84 -13.28
N LYS A 277 37.98 -22.83 -12.62
CA LYS A 277 39.15 -22.11 -13.12
C LYS A 277 39.54 -22.68 -14.47
N ARG A 278 39.56 -21.82 -15.50
CA ARG A 278 40.20 -22.15 -16.79
C ARG A 278 41.72 -22.13 -16.67
#